data_747ce433eafa259bce5c876a430a1520
#
_entry.id   747ce433eafa259bce5c876a430a1520
#
_cell.length_a   1.000
_cell.length_b   1.000
_cell.length_c   1.000
_cell.angle_alpha   90.00
_cell.angle_beta   90.00
_cell.angle_gamma   90.00
#
_symmetry.space_group_name_H-M   'P 1'
#
loop_
_entity.id
_entity.type
_entity.pdbx_description
1 polymer ?
#
loop_
_entity_poly.entity_id
_entity_poly.type
_entity_poly.pdbx_seq_one_letter_code
_entity_poly.pdbx_strand_id
1 'polypeptide(L)'
;MGEENYKLEDRLSFLTNRVASAINERFVLKLQIHSLTIPMWRVLVVLHDFGESKLVDLSSLTSIDASTLSRLTEGMHERKLIRKVRSTKSKREIVVSLRSEGKGLVDALIPEAIELDTFMLAGLSESDMAVTRRALRSMYEQLTAAGQTVVPSAGAATKDARKEKYYVQSKSDRVE
;
A
#
# COMPACT_ATOMS: atom_id res chain seq x y z
N MET A 1 36.00 -12.38 16.19
CA MET A 1 34.83 -11.92 15.45
C MET A 1 35.11 -10.45 15.17
N GLY A 2 35.48 -10.13 13.91
CA GLY A 2 35.85 -8.78 13.53
C GLY A 2 34.64 -7.85 13.65
N GLU A 3 34.87 -6.62 14.12
CA GLU A 3 33.91 -5.55 14.04
C GLU A 3 33.57 -5.36 12.56
N GLU A 4 32.42 -5.90 12.12
CA GLU A 4 31.84 -5.55 10.83
C GLU A 4 31.67 -4.03 10.84
N ASN A 5 32.43 -3.35 10.01
CA ASN A 5 32.42 -1.91 9.87
C ASN A 5 30.96 -1.48 9.51
N TYR A 6 30.19 -1.02 10.50
CA TYR A 6 28.80 -0.61 10.34
C TYR A 6 28.76 0.64 9.46
N LYS A 7 28.65 0.44 8.15
CA LYS A 7 28.44 1.53 7.19
C LYS A 7 26.94 1.77 7.03
N LEU A 8 26.48 2.91 7.50
CA LEU A 8 25.06 3.28 7.44
C LEU A 8 24.53 3.31 6.00
N GLU A 9 25.35 3.82 5.08
CA GLU A 9 25.01 3.98 3.65
C GLU A 9 24.75 2.65 2.93
N ASP A 10 25.29 1.52 3.45
CA ASP A 10 25.09 0.18 2.89
C ASP A 10 23.90 -0.56 3.55
N ARG A 11 23.24 0.04 4.54
CA ARG A 11 22.14 -0.61 5.25
C ARG A 11 20.84 -0.51 4.46
N LEU A 12 20.22 -1.67 4.18
CA LEU A 12 18.98 -1.74 3.43
C LEU A 12 17.85 -0.95 4.08
N SER A 13 17.75 -0.95 5.42
CA SER A 13 16.76 -0.15 6.15
C SER A 13 16.93 1.36 5.91
N PHE A 14 18.18 1.83 5.83
CA PHE A 14 18.48 3.22 5.53
C PHE A 14 18.14 3.56 4.08
N LEU A 15 18.57 2.73 3.14
CA LEU A 15 18.32 2.92 1.70
C LEU A 15 16.83 2.88 1.38
N THR A 16 16.09 1.91 1.91
CA THR A 16 14.64 1.79 1.68
C THR A 16 13.88 2.99 2.25
N ASN A 17 14.26 3.47 3.44
CA ASN A 17 13.65 4.66 4.02
C ASN A 17 13.91 5.91 3.17
N ARG A 18 15.14 6.10 2.69
CA ARG A 18 15.48 7.25 1.81
C ARG A 18 14.70 7.22 0.51
N VAL A 19 14.60 6.06 -0.14
CA VAL A 19 13.81 5.91 -1.37
C VAL A 19 12.34 6.21 -1.10
N ALA A 20 11.76 5.64 -0.04
CA ALA A 20 10.36 5.89 0.31
C ALA A 20 10.09 7.38 0.60
N SER A 21 11.01 8.07 1.31
CA SER A 21 10.89 9.50 1.58
C SER A 21 10.93 10.32 0.29
N ALA A 22 11.89 10.04 -0.61
CA ALA A 22 12.03 10.76 -1.88
C ALA A 22 10.81 10.56 -2.80
N ILE A 23 10.24 9.35 -2.86
CA ILE A 23 8.99 9.08 -3.57
C ILE A 23 7.85 9.93 -3.00
N ASN A 24 7.69 9.91 -1.69
CA ASN A 24 6.62 10.66 -1.02
C ASN A 24 6.76 12.18 -1.24
N GLU A 25 7.97 12.73 -1.15
CA GLU A 25 8.24 14.15 -1.39
C GLU A 25 7.84 14.60 -2.80
N ARG A 26 8.14 13.78 -3.80
CA ARG A 26 7.76 14.09 -5.20
C ARG A 26 6.26 13.97 -5.42
N PHE A 27 5.63 12.96 -4.85
CA PHE A 27 4.22 12.67 -5.09
C PHE A 27 3.27 13.57 -4.27
N VAL A 28 3.71 14.06 -3.11
CA VAL A 28 2.88 14.91 -2.25
C VAL A 28 2.38 16.18 -2.96
N LEU A 29 3.19 16.78 -3.84
CA LEU A 29 2.81 17.96 -4.60
C LEU A 29 1.61 17.69 -5.53
N LYS A 30 1.56 16.52 -6.16
CA LYS A 30 0.44 16.09 -6.99
C LYS A 30 -0.82 15.84 -6.16
N LEU A 31 -0.66 15.23 -4.99
CA LEU A 31 -1.77 14.96 -4.07
C LEU A 31 -2.37 16.24 -3.47
N GLN A 32 -1.55 17.25 -3.17
CA GLN A 32 -2.00 18.52 -2.57
C GLN A 32 -2.98 19.27 -3.45
N ILE A 33 -2.86 19.19 -4.77
CA ILE A 33 -3.80 19.81 -5.73
C ILE A 33 -5.24 19.30 -5.48
N HIS A 34 -5.37 18.05 -5.02
CA HIS A 34 -6.62 17.41 -4.70
C HIS A 34 -6.95 17.37 -3.20
N SER A 35 -6.17 18.13 -2.40
CA SER A 35 -6.28 18.11 -0.93
C SER A 35 -6.14 16.69 -0.35
N LEU A 36 -5.31 15.84 -0.95
CA LEU A 36 -4.99 14.50 -0.49
C LEU A 36 -3.65 14.47 0.24
N THR A 37 -3.52 13.52 1.16
CA THR A 37 -2.25 13.16 1.81
C THR A 37 -1.78 11.80 1.32
N ILE A 38 -0.50 11.47 1.53
CA ILE A 38 0.04 10.14 1.20
C ILE A 38 -0.77 8.99 1.87
N PRO A 39 -1.14 9.06 3.16
CA PRO A 39 -1.99 8.03 3.75
C PRO A 39 -3.38 7.92 3.10
N MET A 40 -4.00 9.03 2.70
CA MET A 40 -5.29 9.01 1.99
C MET A 40 -5.15 8.34 0.63
N TRP A 41 -4.10 8.67 -0.13
CA TRP A 41 -3.79 8.04 -1.40
C TRP A 41 -3.62 6.52 -1.26
N ARG A 42 -2.85 6.05 -0.27
CA ARG A 42 -2.69 4.62 0.01
C ARG A 42 -4.02 3.90 0.22
N VAL A 43 -4.92 4.50 0.98
CA VAL A 43 -6.27 3.95 1.21
C VAL A 43 -7.06 3.90 -0.09
N LEU A 44 -7.07 4.99 -0.86
CA LEU A 44 -7.82 5.07 -2.12
C LEU A 44 -7.33 4.03 -3.12
N VAL A 45 -6.02 3.92 -3.33
CA VAL A 45 -5.42 2.98 -4.29
C VAL A 45 -5.66 1.52 -3.88
N VAL A 46 -5.58 1.20 -2.59
CA VAL A 46 -5.88 -0.14 -2.10
C VAL A 46 -7.35 -0.48 -2.33
N LEU A 47 -8.27 0.45 -2.06
CA LEU A 47 -9.70 0.22 -2.31
C LEU A 47 -10.03 0.13 -3.82
N HIS A 48 -9.29 0.86 -4.65
CA HIS A 48 -9.44 0.79 -6.10
C HIS A 48 -9.05 -0.61 -6.62
N ASP A 49 -7.95 -1.15 -6.14
CA ASP A 49 -7.36 -2.38 -6.64
C ASP A 49 -8.01 -3.64 -6.03
N PHE A 50 -8.27 -3.63 -4.71
CA PHE A 50 -8.83 -4.76 -3.98
C PHE A 50 -10.35 -4.70 -3.81
N GLY A 51 -10.98 -3.56 -4.15
CA GLY A 51 -12.40 -3.33 -3.92
C GLY A 51 -12.73 -3.11 -2.44
N GLU A 52 -13.98 -3.41 -2.08
CA GLU A 52 -14.49 -3.29 -0.73
C GLU A 52 -13.65 -4.12 0.25
N SER A 53 -13.21 -3.49 1.35
CA SER A 53 -12.29 -4.10 2.30
C SER A 53 -12.70 -3.79 3.74
N LYS A 54 -12.43 -4.72 4.67
CA LYS A 54 -12.59 -4.47 6.10
C LYS A 54 -11.53 -3.48 6.57
N LEU A 55 -11.87 -2.64 7.55
CA LEU A 55 -10.93 -1.66 8.10
C LEU A 55 -9.65 -2.31 8.65
N VAL A 56 -9.76 -3.51 9.22
CA VAL A 56 -8.61 -4.28 9.72
C VAL A 56 -7.69 -4.76 8.59
N ASP A 57 -8.26 -5.15 7.45
CA ASP A 57 -7.48 -5.57 6.28
C ASP A 57 -6.79 -4.36 5.62
N LEU A 58 -7.47 -3.21 5.57
CA LEU A 58 -6.89 -1.95 5.11
C LEU A 58 -5.68 -1.52 5.95
N SER A 59 -5.72 -1.70 7.28
CA SER A 59 -4.58 -1.41 8.15
C SER A 59 -3.34 -2.22 7.73
N SER A 60 -3.53 -3.51 7.48
CA SER A 60 -2.44 -4.39 7.02
C SER A 60 -1.94 -4.04 5.62
N LEU A 61 -2.86 -3.73 4.68
CA LEU A 61 -2.51 -3.44 3.28
C LEU A 61 -1.84 -2.06 3.10
N THR A 62 -2.25 -1.08 3.92
CA THR A 62 -1.71 0.29 3.84
C THR A 62 -0.51 0.51 4.74
N SER A 63 -0.21 -0.43 5.65
CA SER A 63 0.79 -0.25 6.72
C SER A 63 0.51 0.99 7.59
N ILE A 64 -0.78 1.30 7.81
CA ILE A 64 -1.24 2.38 8.69
C ILE A 64 -1.84 1.72 9.93
N ASP A 65 -1.45 2.18 11.12
CA ASP A 65 -2.01 1.65 12.36
C ASP A 65 -3.53 1.87 12.45
N ALA A 66 -4.23 0.97 13.15
CA ALA A 66 -5.69 0.93 13.16
C ALA A 66 -6.33 2.22 13.70
N SER A 67 -5.69 2.89 14.67
CA SER A 67 -6.21 4.12 15.28
C SER A 67 -6.10 5.31 14.33
N THR A 68 -4.98 5.45 13.67
CA THR A 68 -4.74 6.47 12.63
C THR A 68 -5.64 6.23 11.43
N LEU A 69 -5.75 4.97 10.97
CA LEU A 69 -6.61 4.61 9.85
C LEU A 69 -8.09 4.89 10.15
N SER A 70 -8.56 4.63 11.37
CA SER A 70 -9.94 4.91 11.75
C SER A 70 -10.28 6.39 11.63
N ARG A 71 -9.40 7.28 12.13
CA ARG A 71 -9.56 8.75 12.01
C ARG A 71 -9.44 9.23 10.57
N LEU A 72 -8.46 8.71 9.84
CA LEU A 72 -8.24 9.03 8.43
C LEU A 72 -9.48 8.71 7.59
N THR A 73 -10.02 7.51 7.76
CA THR A 73 -11.20 7.05 7.00
C THR A 73 -12.47 7.80 7.40
N GLU A 74 -12.57 8.36 8.62
CA GLU A 74 -13.68 9.24 8.99
C GLU A 74 -13.66 10.51 8.15
N GLY A 75 -12.54 11.24 8.14
CA GLY A 75 -12.41 12.45 7.32
C GLY A 75 -12.59 12.20 5.81
N MET A 76 -12.14 11.03 5.32
CA MET A 76 -12.38 10.64 3.92
C MET A 76 -13.87 10.34 3.65
N HIS A 77 -14.59 9.78 4.62
CA HIS A 77 -16.02 9.53 4.52
C HIS A 77 -16.82 10.83 4.49
N GLU A 78 -16.51 11.78 5.34
CA GLU A 78 -17.10 13.12 5.38
C GLU A 78 -16.91 13.86 4.05
N ARG A 79 -15.71 13.70 3.45
CA ARG A 79 -15.39 14.23 2.11
C ARG A 79 -16.02 13.44 0.95
N LYS A 80 -16.83 12.45 1.21
CA LYS A 80 -17.51 11.57 0.23
C LYS A 80 -16.56 10.78 -0.69
N LEU A 81 -15.30 10.64 -0.32
CA LEU A 81 -14.32 9.86 -1.09
C LEU A 81 -14.55 8.35 -0.95
N ILE A 82 -15.00 7.94 0.22
CA ILE A 82 -15.26 6.54 0.57
C ILE A 82 -16.62 6.41 1.27
N ARG A 83 -17.13 5.20 1.29
CA ARG A 83 -18.28 4.79 2.10
C ARG A 83 -17.79 3.88 3.22
N LYS A 84 -18.30 4.11 4.43
CA LYS A 84 -18.09 3.24 5.60
C LYS A 84 -19.44 2.66 6.00
N VAL A 85 -19.53 1.35 6.14
CA VAL A 85 -20.74 0.67 6.63
C VAL A 85 -20.36 -0.38 7.66
N ARG A 86 -21.23 -0.58 8.65
CA ARG A 86 -21.08 -1.72 9.54
C ARG A 86 -21.46 -2.99 8.78
N SER A 87 -20.68 -4.04 8.97
CA SER A 87 -20.94 -5.33 8.35
C SER A 87 -22.29 -5.88 8.85
N THR A 88 -23.07 -6.40 7.93
CA THR A 88 -24.32 -7.12 8.26
C THR A 88 -24.05 -8.44 8.99
N LYS A 89 -22.86 -9.02 8.81
CA LYS A 89 -22.44 -10.28 9.40
C LYS A 89 -21.87 -10.11 10.82
N SER A 90 -21.32 -8.93 11.13
CA SER A 90 -20.73 -8.62 12.43
C SER A 90 -20.85 -7.14 12.74
N LYS A 91 -21.60 -6.78 13.80
CA LYS A 91 -21.75 -5.36 14.23
C LYS A 91 -20.43 -4.67 14.62
N ARG A 92 -19.36 -5.44 14.82
CA ARG A 92 -18.01 -4.93 15.17
C ARG A 92 -17.13 -4.64 13.97
N GLU A 93 -17.48 -5.18 12.79
CA GLU A 93 -16.68 -5.00 11.59
C GLU A 93 -17.17 -3.77 10.79
N ILE A 94 -16.23 -2.93 10.41
CA ILE A 94 -16.46 -1.80 9.49
C ILE A 94 -15.90 -2.21 8.14
N VAL A 95 -16.72 -2.02 7.12
CA VAL A 95 -16.38 -2.25 5.72
C VAL A 95 -16.28 -0.91 5.02
N VAL A 96 -15.25 -0.74 4.21
CA VAL A 96 -14.91 0.50 3.50
C VAL A 96 -14.89 0.22 2.00
N SER A 97 -15.50 1.10 1.22
CA SER A 97 -15.52 1.03 -0.24
C SER A 97 -15.34 2.42 -0.85
N LEU A 98 -14.84 2.50 -2.09
CA LEU A 98 -14.76 3.75 -2.83
C LEU A 98 -16.16 4.28 -3.16
N ARG A 99 -16.30 5.60 -3.18
CA ARG A 99 -17.37 6.30 -3.90
C ARG A 99 -16.87 6.78 -5.25
N SER A 100 -17.80 7.28 -6.09
CA SER A 100 -17.50 7.84 -7.41
C SER A 100 -16.43 8.93 -7.36
N GLU A 101 -16.51 9.82 -6.37
CA GLU A 101 -15.56 10.91 -6.19
C GLU A 101 -14.16 10.38 -5.87
N GLY A 102 -14.06 9.38 -4.96
CA GLY A 102 -12.80 8.73 -4.65
C GLY A 102 -12.22 7.97 -5.83
N LYS A 103 -13.08 7.26 -6.59
CA LYS A 103 -12.67 6.57 -7.81
C LYS A 103 -12.14 7.57 -8.86
N GLY A 104 -12.84 8.66 -9.11
CA GLY A 104 -12.40 9.69 -10.06
C GLY A 104 -11.04 10.28 -9.71
N LEU A 105 -10.74 10.49 -8.41
CA LEU A 105 -9.43 10.94 -7.97
C LEU A 105 -8.34 9.89 -8.21
N VAL A 106 -8.64 8.62 -7.99
CA VAL A 106 -7.66 7.55 -8.27
C VAL A 106 -7.39 7.47 -9.76
N ASP A 107 -8.43 7.45 -10.59
CA ASP A 107 -8.31 7.40 -12.04
C ASP A 107 -7.48 8.58 -12.59
N ALA A 108 -7.62 9.76 -12.01
CA ALA A 108 -6.84 10.95 -12.39
C ALA A 108 -5.37 10.91 -11.94
N LEU A 109 -5.08 10.26 -10.80
CA LEU A 109 -3.75 10.25 -10.20
C LEU A 109 -2.90 9.02 -10.56
N ILE A 110 -3.49 7.94 -11.05
CA ILE A 110 -2.76 6.75 -11.52
C ILE A 110 -1.71 7.10 -12.58
N PRO A 111 -2.01 7.91 -13.62
CA PRO A 111 -0.99 8.29 -14.61
C PRO A 111 0.21 9.00 -13.98
N GLU A 112 -0.01 9.89 -13.02
CA GLU A 112 1.04 10.60 -12.28
C GLU A 112 1.90 9.66 -11.44
N ALA A 113 1.28 8.65 -10.84
CA ALA A 113 2.00 7.62 -10.09
C ALA A 113 2.86 6.74 -11.01
N ILE A 114 2.33 6.37 -12.20
CA ILE A 114 3.07 5.60 -13.21
C ILE A 114 4.25 6.42 -13.76
N GLU A 115 4.06 7.73 -14.01
CA GLU A 115 5.14 8.62 -14.46
C GLU A 115 6.27 8.67 -13.41
N LEU A 116 5.92 8.81 -12.14
CA LEU A 116 6.90 8.79 -11.05
C LEU A 116 7.65 7.45 -10.96
N ASP A 117 6.94 6.33 -11.08
CA ASP A 117 7.55 5.00 -11.10
C ASP A 117 8.50 4.86 -12.30
N THR A 118 8.09 5.29 -13.48
CA THR A 118 8.90 5.27 -14.69
C THR A 118 10.18 6.10 -14.52
N PHE A 119 10.05 7.30 -13.96
CA PHE A 119 11.19 8.16 -13.66
C PHE A 119 12.16 7.51 -12.66
N MET A 120 11.63 6.94 -11.59
CA MET A 120 12.43 6.30 -10.54
C MET A 120 13.19 5.07 -11.07
N LEU A 121 12.61 4.35 -12.01
CA LEU A 121 13.12 3.08 -12.51
C LEU A 121 13.97 3.23 -13.80
N ALA A 122 14.11 4.45 -14.34
CA ALA A 122 14.72 4.70 -15.66
C ALA A 122 16.18 4.21 -15.80
N GLY A 123 16.91 4.00 -14.68
CA GLY A 123 18.29 3.49 -14.71
C GLY A 123 18.41 1.98 -14.46
N LEU A 124 17.29 1.26 -14.32
CA LEU A 124 17.30 -0.16 -13.98
C LEU A 124 16.89 -1.04 -15.16
N SER A 125 17.59 -2.17 -15.33
CA SER A 125 17.15 -3.20 -16.28
C SER A 125 15.89 -3.92 -15.75
N GLU A 126 15.14 -4.57 -16.65
CA GLU A 126 13.98 -5.38 -16.24
C GLU A 126 14.36 -6.50 -15.26
N SER A 127 15.55 -7.09 -15.44
CA SER A 127 16.04 -8.12 -14.53
C SER A 127 16.31 -7.55 -13.14
N ASP A 128 16.92 -6.36 -13.05
CA ASP A 128 17.17 -5.69 -11.76
C ASP A 128 15.85 -5.33 -11.07
N MET A 129 14.88 -4.84 -11.81
CA MET A 129 13.54 -4.55 -11.29
C MET A 129 12.86 -5.81 -10.75
N ALA A 130 12.96 -6.93 -11.47
CA ALA A 130 12.37 -8.19 -11.02
C ALA A 130 13.03 -8.70 -9.74
N VAL A 131 14.37 -8.64 -9.66
CA VAL A 131 15.13 -9.01 -8.46
C VAL A 131 14.76 -8.10 -7.28
N THR A 132 14.74 -6.78 -7.49
CA THR A 132 14.42 -5.79 -6.45
C THR A 132 13.00 -6.01 -5.91
N ARG A 133 12.01 -6.17 -6.78
CA ARG A 133 10.62 -6.45 -6.34
C ARG A 133 10.54 -7.73 -5.52
N ARG A 134 11.19 -8.81 -5.96
CA ARG A 134 11.22 -10.08 -5.23
C ARG A 134 11.89 -9.94 -3.86
N ALA A 135 13.03 -9.25 -3.81
CA ALA A 135 13.76 -9.04 -2.57
C ALA A 135 12.94 -8.22 -1.56
N LEU A 136 12.35 -7.09 -1.98
CA LEU A 136 11.49 -6.26 -1.13
C LEU A 136 10.27 -7.01 -0.59
N ARG A 137 9.64 -7.86 -1.41
CA ARG A 137 8.52 -8.71 -0.98
C ARG A 137 8.95 -9.70 0.09
N SER A 138 10.03 -10.43 -0.16
CA SER A 138 10.56 -11.41 0.78
C SER A 138 10.93 -10.77 2.12
N MET A 139 11.58 -9.60 2.10
CA MET A 139 11.88 -8.85 3.32
C MET A 139 10.60 -8.43 4.08
N TYR A 140 9.59 -7.93 3.37
CA TYR A 140 8.32 -7.56 3.98
C TYR A 140 7.61 -8.76 4.61
N GLU A 141 7.57 -9.90 3.92
CA GLU A 141 6.97 -11.14 4.42
C GLU A 141 7.68 -11.65 5.67
N GLN A 142 9.01 -11.65 5.69
CA GLN A 142 9.79 -12.04 6.87
C GLN A 142 9.51 -11.14 8.08
N LEU A 143 9.50 -9.82 7.87
CA LEU A 143 9.24 -8.86 8.94
C LEU A 143 7.81 -8.94 9.49
N THR A 144 6.83 -9.21 8.62
CA THR A 144 5.42 -9.32 9.03
C THR A 144 5.08 -10.70 9.62
N ALA A 145 5.73 -11.77 9.17
CA ALA A 145 5.59 -13.09 9.77
C ALA A 145 6.15 -13.14 11.19
N ALA A 146 7.30 -12.51 11.44
CA ALA A 146 7.88 -12.41 12.78
C ALA A 146 7.00 -11.63 13.77
N GLY A 147 6.23 -10.65 13.30
CA GLY A 147 5.26 -9.90 14.12
C GLY A 147 3.97 -10.66 14.46
N GLN A 148 3.69 -11.78 13.77
CA GLN A 148 2.50 -12.61 14.00
C GLN A 148 2.68 -13.68 15.08
N THR A 149 3.84 -13.77 15.71
CA THR A 149 4.12 -14.77 16.76
C THR A 149 3.37 -14.49 18.07
N VAL A 150 2.51 -13.46 18.12
CA VAL A 150 1.64 -13.17 19.27
C VAL A 150 0.19 -13.09 18.80
N VAL A 151 -0.51 -14.20 19.01
CA VAL A 151 -1.95 -14.51 18.90
C VAL A 151 -2.36 -15.30 17.65
N PRO A 152 -2.72 -16.60 17.78
CA PRO A 152 -3.39 -17.32 16.70
C PRO A 152 -4.87 -16.92 16.68
N SER A 153 -5.30 -16.14 15.70
CA SER A 153 -6.72 -15.96 15.42
C SER A 153 -7.13 -16.77 14.20
N ALA A 154 -8.07 -17.68 14.41
CA ALA A 154 -8.70 -18.47 13.35
C ALA A 154 -9.32 -17.54 12.29
N GLY A 155 -8.80 -17.57 11.07
CA GLY A 155 -9.30 -16.77 9.95
C GLY A 155 -8.34 -16.63 8.75
N ALA A 156 -7.28 -17.43 8.71
CA ALA A 156 -6.18 -17.28 7.74
C ALA A 156 -6.48 -17.74 6.29
N ALA A 157 -7.65 -18.32 6.01
CA ALA A 157 -7.92 -18.94 4.70
C ALA A 157 -8.27 -17.98 3.55
N THR A 158 -8.49 -16.68 3.80
CA THR A 158 -8.90 -15.71 2.76
C THR A 158 -7.81 -14.72 2.36
N LYS A 159 -6.67 -14.68 3.05
CA LYS A 159 -5.60 -13.71 2.79
C LYS A 159 -4.71 -14.07 1.59
N ASP A 160 -4.46 -15.35 1.34
CA ASP A 160 -3.56 -15.79 0.27
C ASP A 160 -4.13 -15.61 -1.14
N ALA A 161 -5.41 -15.90 -1.35
CA ALA A 161 -6.03 -15.79 -2.67
C ALA A 161 -6.11 -14.33 -3.20
N ARG A 162 -6.16 -13.33 -2.29
CA ARG A 162 -6.18 -11.91 -2.68
C ARG A 162 -4.78 -11.35 -2.95
N LYS A 163 -3.76 -11.85 -2.24
CA LYS A 163 -2.36 -11.49 -2.50
C LYS A 163 -1.89 -12.00 -3.88
N GLU A 164 -2.26 -13.21 -4.24
CA GLU A 164 -1.93 -13.78 -5.55
C GLU A 164 -2.50 -12.98 -6.73
N LYS A 165 -3.73 -12.46 -6.57
CA LYS A 165 -4.38 -11.63 -7.60
C LYS A 165 -3.61 -10.34 -7.91
N TYR A 166 -3.00 -9.70 -6.90
CA TYR A 166 -2.19 -8.49 -7.06
C TYR A 166 -0.95 -8.72 -7.93
N TYR A 167 -0.37 -9.94 -7.86
CA TYR A 167 0.86 -10.27 -8.59
C TYR A 167 0.64 -10.86 -9.98
N VAL A 168 -0.56 -11.39 -10.26
CA VAL A 168 -0.90 -11.99 -11.55
C VAL A 168 -1.45 -10.94 -12.52
N GLN A 169 -2.26 -10.01 -12.05
CA GLN A 169 -2.89 -8.99 -12.90
C GLN A 169 -1.88 -8.02 -13.53
N SER A 170 -0.79 -7.69 -12.83
CA SER A 170 0.28 -6.83 -13.37
C SER A 170 1.09 -7.48 -14.51
N LYS A 171 0.86 -8.75 -14.82
CA LYS A 171 1.48 -9.45 -15.95
C LYS A 171 0.59 -9.51 -17.20
N SER A 172 -0.73 -9.37 -17.06
CA SER A 172 -1.67 -9.54 -18.18
C SER A 172 -1.81 -8.28 -19.05
N ASP A 173 -1.59 -7.09 -18.50
CA ASP A 173 -1.82 -5.83 -19.21
C ASP A 173 -0.60 -5.28 -19.95
N ARG A 174 0.44 -6.12 -20.20
CA ARG A 174 1.66 -5.74 -20.92
C ARG A 174 1.94 -6.58 -22.18
N VAL A 175 0.93 -7.27 -22.69
CA VAL A 175 1.02 -7.97 -23.98
C VAL A 175 -0.20 -7.58 -24.82
N GLU A 176 -0.18 -6.38 -25.33
CA GLU A 176 -0.80 -5.94 -26.58
C GLU A 176 -0.04 -4.70 -27.08
#